data_9e3fd2e5bdf6a97b39ed23651ae778ea
#
_entry.id   9e3fd2e5bdf6a97b39ed23651ae778ea
#
_cell.length_a   1.000
_cell.length_b   1.000
_cell.length_c   1.000
_cell.angle_alpha   90.00
_cell.angle_beta   90.00
_cell.angle_gamma   90.00
#
_symmetry.space_group_name_H-M   'P 1'
#
loop_
_entity.id
_entity.type
_entity.pdbx_description
1 polymer ?
#
loop_
_entity_poly.entity_id
_entity_poly.type
_entity_poly.pdbx_seq_one_letter_code
_entity_poly.pdbx_strand_id
1 'polypeptide(L)'
;MIHYVENKQITVEDLLPLYQSVGWSNYTDYPERLERDFQNSLYTVAAYDNDCLVGLLRAVGDGASVLFIQDLLVLPNYQRQGIGRKLLQTTLEEWSDVYQIELVTDQSDKTLSLYQGLGFRKLSDSNCTGLIYVG
;
A
#
# COMPACT_ATOMS: atom_id res chain seq x y z
N MET A 1 2.25 -21.36 -0.57
CA MET A 1 3.43 -20.50 -0.31
C MET A 1 3.19 -19.12 -0.92
N ILE A 2 3.50 -18.08 -0.18
CA ILE A 2 3.29 -16.70 -0.66
C ILE A 2 4.53 -16.28 -1.45
N HIS A 3 4.31 -15.72 -2.63
CA HIS A 3 5.42 -15.09 -3.37
C HIS A 3 5.07 -13.65 -3.71
N TYR A 4 6.10 -12.83 -3.89
CA TYR A 4 5.97 -11.38 -4.02
C TYR A 4 6.51 -10.95 -5.39
N VAL A 5 5.74 -10.12 -6.09
CA VAL A 5 6.07 -9.68 -7.45
C VAL A 5 5.99 -8.17 -7.53
N GLU A 6 7.09 -7.54 -7.95
CA GLU A 6 7.15 -6.09 -8.11
C GLU A 6 6.67 -5.68 -9.50
N ASN A 7 5.91 -4.61 -9.55
CA ASN A 7 5.52 -3.93 -10.80
C ASN A 7 4.83 -4.82 -11.83
N LYS A 8 4.05 -5.80 -11.36
CA LYS A 8 3.29 -6.67 -12.25
C LYS A 8 2.05 -5.96 -12.76
N GLN A 9 1.73 -6.14 -14.04
CA GLN A 9 0.46 -5.69 -14.59
C GLN A 9 -0.65 -6.57 -14.04
N ILE A 10 -1.65 -5.93 -13.43
CA ILE A 10 -2.79 -6.64 -12.84
C ILE A 10 -4.06 -6.00 -13.38
N THR A 11 -4.98 -6.84 -13.87
CA THR A 11 -6.24 -6.33 -14.42
C THR A 11 -7.15 -5.84 -13.31
N VAL A 12 -8.07 -4.92 -13.66
CA VAL A 12 -9.05 -4.42 -12.68
C VAL A 12 -9.93 -5.55 -12.17
N GLU A 13 -10.22 -6.57 -12.99
CA GLU A 13 -10.99 -7.74 -12.59
C GLU A 13 -10.31 -8.51 -11.48
N ASP A 14 -8.98 -8.56 -11.48
CA ASP A 14 -8.22 -9.22 -10.43
C ASP A 14 -8.01 -8.33 -9.20
N LEU A 15 -7.97 -7.01 -9.38
CA LEU A 15 -7.84 -6.07 -8.28
C LEU A 15 -9.12 -5.93 -7.47
N LEU A 16 -10.28 -5.93 -8.13
CA LEU A 16 -11.56 -5.66 -7.47
C LEU A 16 -11.85 -6.57 -6.27
N PRO A 17 -11.66 -7.91 -6.36
CA PRO A 17 -11.94 -8.76 -5.22
C PRO A 17 -11.11 -8.39 -3.99
N LEU A 18 -9.85 -8.01 -4.19
CA LEU A 18 -8.98 -7.62 -3.09
C LEU A 18 -9.48 -6.32 -2.44
N TYR A 19 -9.78 -5.29 -3.23
CA TYR A 19 -10.28 -4.02 -2.71
C TYR A 19 -11.67 -4.16 -2.08
N GLN A 20 -12.54 -5.01 -2.63
CA GLN A 20 -13.85 -5.30 -2.06
C GLN A 20 -13.74 -5.97 -0.70
N SER A 21 -12.75 -6.86 -0.54
CA SER A 21 -12.57 -7.61 0.70
C SER A 21 -12.28 -6.74 1.91
N VAL A 22 -11.71 -5.56 1.70
CA VAL A 22 -11.40 -4.60 2.77
C VAL A 22 -12.41 -3.45 2.84
N GLY A 23 -13.45 -3.49 2.01
CA GLY A 23 -14.55 -2.53 2.07
C GLY A 23 -14.24 -1.14 1.55
N TRP A 24 -13.24 -0.99 0.71
CA TRP A 24 -12.85 0.31 0.18
C TRP A 24 -13.72 0.70 -1.02
N SER A 25 -14.97 1.08 -0.74
CA SER A 25 -15.97 1.39 -1.75
C SER A 25 -15.59 2.62 -2.59
N ASN A 26 -14.79 3.52 -2.04
CA ASN A 26 -14.27 4.66 -2.79
C ASN A 26 -13.45 4.22 -4.01
N TYR A 27 -12.93 3.01 -4.00
CA TYR A 27 -12.27 2.40 -5.15
C TYR A 27 -13.21 1.51 -5.95
N THR A 28 -13.94 0.62 -5.27
CA THR A 28 -14.70 -0.43 -5.97
C THR A 28 -15.96 0.10 -6.66
N ASP A 29 -16.48 1.25 -6.22
CA ASP A 29 -17.61 1.89 -6.88
C ASP A 29 -17.22 2.53 -8.22
N TYR A 30 -15.92 2.67 -8.49
CA TYR A 30 -15.39 3.31 -9.69
C TYR A 30 -14.28 2.46 -10.32
N PRO A 31 -14.63 1.30 -10.91
CA PRO A 31 -13.62 0.38 -11.44
C PRO A 31 -12.69 1.00 -12.49
N GLU A 32 -13.22 1.89 -13.32
CA GLU A 32 -12.40 2.55 -14.35
C GLU A 32 -11.34 3.46 -13.73
N ARG A 33 -11.69 4.12 -12.63
CA ARG A 33 -10.74 4.95 -11.90
C ARG A 33 -9.69 4.08 -11.22
N LEU A 34 -10.10 2.96 -10.62
CA LEU A 34 -9.15 2.04 -10.01
C LEU A 34 -8.14 1.51 -11.03
N GLU A 35 -8.60 1.18 -12.23
CA GLU A 35 -7.70 0.73 -13.29
C GLU A 35 -6.69 1.82 -13.63
N ARG A 36 -7.15 3.05 -13.79
CA ARG A 36 -6.28 4.18 -14.10
C ARG A 36 -5.32 4.49 -12.96
N ASP A 37 -5.80 4.44 -11.73
CA ASP A 37 -4.97 4.64 -10.54
C ASP A 37 -3.83 3.64 -10.50
N PHE A 38 -4.15 2.37 -10.76
CA PHE A 38 -3.15 1.31 -10.73
C PHE A 38 -2.12 1.49 -11.85
N GLN A 39 -2.58 1.80 -13.07
CA GLN A 39 -1.71 2.00 -14.22
C GLN A 39 -0.75 3.17 -14.04
N ASN A 40 -1.17 4.20 -13.30
CA ASN A 40 -0.38 5.40 -13.08
C ASN A 40 0.44 5.36 -11.80
N SER A 41 0.49 4.23 -11.12
CA SER A 41 1.30 4.07 -9.92
C SER A 41 2.77 4.04 -10.29
N LEU A 42 3.60 4.67 -9.46
CA LEU A 42 5.04 4.61 -9.64
C LEU A 42 5.57 3.22 -9.33
N TYR A 43 5.00 2.57 -8.33
CA TYR A 43 5.50 1.30 -7.85
C TYR A 43 4.37 0.48 -7.25
N THR A 44 4.40 -0.81 -7.52
CA THR A 44 3.51 -1.76 -6.85
C THR A 44 4.29 -3.00 -6.47
N VAL A 45 3.89 -3.65 -5.39
CA VAL A 45 4.34 -5.00 -5.07
C VAL A 45 3.13 -5.80 -4.65
N ALA A 46 2.99 -6.98 -5.22
CA ALA A 46 1.84 -7.85 -5.03
C ALA A 46 2.26 -9.14 -4.34
N ALA A 47 1.37 -9.65 -3.49
CA ALA A 47 1.55 -10.93 -2.82
C ALA A 47 0.56 -11.93 -3.41
N TYR A 48 1.04 -13.09 -3.80
CA TYR A 48 0.26 -14.15 -4.39
C TYR A 48 0.38 -15.45 -3.58
N ASP A 49 -0.74 -16.10 -3.40
CA ASP A 49 -0.77 -17.48 -2.94
C ASP A 49 -1.14 -18.32 -4.17
N ASN A 50 -0.12 -18.98 -4.76
CA ASN A 50 -0.24 -19.57 -6.08
C ASN A 50 -0.67 -18.48 -7.09
N ASP A 51 -1.83 -18.62 -7.71
CA ASP A 51 -2.32 -17.64 -8.68
C ASP A 51 -3.32 -16.65 -8.08
N CYS A 52 -3.53 -16.70 -6.76
CA CYS A 52 -4.49 -15.85 -6.08
C CYS A 52 -3.81 -14.60 -5.53
N LEU A 53 -4.26 -13.43 -5.95
CA LEU A 53 -3.79 -12.14 -5.41
C LEU A 53 -4.33 -11.97 -4.00
N VAL A 54 -3.43 -11.96 -3.01
CA VAL A 54 -3.82 -11.91 -1.61
C VAL A 54 -3.38 -10.63 -0.90
N GLY A 55 -2.51 -9.84 -1.51
CA GLY A 55 -2.07 -8.58 -0.93
C GLY A 55 -1.47 -7.67 -1.98
N LEU A 56 -1.46 -6.37 -1.68
CA LEU A 56 -0.94 -5.36 -2.61
C LEU A 56 -0.48 -4.14 -1.82
N LEU A 57 0.66 -3.60 -2.25
CA LEU A 57 1.10 -2.27 -1.87
C LEU A 57 1.22 -1.45 -3.14
N ARG A 58 0.69 -0.23 -3.11
CA ARG A 58 0.74 0.70 -4.24
C ARG A 58 1.29 2.04 -3.78
N ALA A 59 2.24 2.59 -4.52
CA ALA A 59 2.90 3.84 -4.17
C ALA A 59 2.97 4.79 -5.35
N VAL A 60 2.92 6.08 -5.05
CA VAL A 60 2.99 7.17 -6.02
C VAL A 60 4.08 8.14 -5.60
N GLY A 61 4.49 9.05 -6.49
CA GLY A 61 5.49 10.04 -6.19
C GLY A 61 6.48 10.18 -7.33
N ASP A 62 7.56 10.92 -7.09
CA ASP A 62 8.62 11.08 -8.08
C ASP A 62 9.75 10.04 -7.94
N GLY A 63 9.77 9.30 -6.85
CA GLY A 63 10.79 8.28 -6.63
C GLY A 63 12.17 8.83 -6.29
N ALA A 64 12.29 10.13 -6.07
CA ALA A 64 13.55 10.78 -5.73
C ALA A 64 13.41 11.54 -4.41
N SER A 65 12.52 12.52 -4.35
CA SER A 65 12.26 13.27 -3.13
C SER A 65 11.15 12.64 -2.31
N VAL A 66 10.19 11.99 -2.94
CA VAL A 66 9.06 11.40 -2.21
C VAL A 66 8.57 10.12 -2.86
N LEU A 67 8.25 9.15 -2.00
CA LEU A 67 7.44 8.00 -2.32
C LEU A 67 6.29 7.98 -1.33
N PHE A 68 5.06 8.06 -1.82
CA PHE A 68 3.89 8.03 -0.97
C PHE A 68 3.19 6.68 -1.12
N ILE A 69 3.14 5.93 -0.02
CA ILE A 69 2.44 4.65 0.00
C ILE A 69 0.96 4.95 0.11
N GLN A 70 0.23 4.74 -0.99
CA GLN A 70 -1.18 5.09 -1.08
C GLN A 70 -2.07 3.97 -0.56
N ASP A 71 -1.77 2.73 -0.93
CA ASP A 71 -2.57 1.58 -0.54
C ASP A 71 -1.68 0.46 -0.01
N LEU A 72 -2.12 -0.15 1.08
CA LEU A 72 -1.57 -1.40 1.61
C LEU A 72 -2.74 -2.23 2.09
N LEU A 73 -3.00 -3.34 1.43
CA LEU A 73 -4.14 -4.18 1.78
C LEU A 73 -3.81 -5.65 1.61
N VAL A 74 -4.42 -6.46 2.48
CA VAL A 74 -4.27 -7.92 2.51
C VAL A 74 -5.64 -8.53 2.70
N LEU A 75 -5.95 -9.59 1.96
CA LEU A 75 -7.21 -10.31 2.14
C LEU A 75 -7.40 -10.69 3.61
N PRO A 76 -8.62 -10.55 4.17
CA PRO A 76 -8.85 -10.83 5.59
C PRO A 76 -8.33 -12.19 6.05
N ASN A 77 -8.52 -13.24 5.24
CA ASN A 77 -8.08 -14.59 5.62
C ASN A 77 -6.56 -14.77 5.60
N TYR A 78 -5.84 -13.81 5.04
CA TYR A 78 -4.38 -13.84 4.94
C TYR A 78 -3.71 -12.84 5.87
N GLN A 79 -4.48 -12.09 6.65
CA GLN A 79 -3.93 -11.14 7.59
C GLN A 79 -3.26 -11.86 8.78
N ARG A 80 -2.38 -11.16 9.48
CA ARG A 80 -1.63 -11.66 10.64
C ARG A 80 -0.66 -12.79 10.29
N GLN A 81 -0.22 -12.86 9.04
CA GLN A 81 0.76 -13.84 8.59
C GLN A 81 2.05 -13.18 8.11
N GLY A 82 2.19 -11.88 8.34
CA GLY A 82 3.40 -11.14 7.96
C GLY A 82 3.42 -10.66 6.52
N ILE A 83 2.32 -10.79 5.76
CA ILE A 83 2.29 -10.39 4.36
C ILE A 83 2.40 -8.87 4.23
N GLY A 84 1.61 -8.10 4.99
CA GLY A 84 1.69 -6.65 4.97
C GLY A 84 3.08 -6.14 5.33
N ARG A 85 3.68 -6.74 6.36
CA ARG A 85 5.04 -6.40 6.77
C ARG A 85 6.05 -6.67 5.65
N LYS A 86 5.92 -7.80 4.97
CA LYS A 86 6.83 -8.16 3.88
C LYS A 86 6.67 -7.23 2.69
N LEU A 87 5.44 -6.83 2.36
CA LEU A 87 5.19 -5.85 1.31
C LEU A 87 5.88 -4.52 1.63
N LEU A 88 5.78 -4.07 2.88
CA LEU A 88 6.44 -2.84 3.32
C LEU A 88 7.96 -2.98 3.30
N GLN A 89 8.50 -4.07 3.81
CA GLN A 89 9.94 -4.29 3.81
C GLN A 89 10.52 -4.30 2.39
N THR A 90 9.83 -4.97 1.47
CA THR A 90 10.24 -5.01 0.07
C THR A 90 10.29 -3.60 -0.52
N THR A 91 9.27 -2.80 -0.23
CA THR A 91 9.20 -1.41 -0.70
C THR A 91 10.34 -0.56 -0.13
N LEU A 92 10.58 -0.66 1.18
CA LEU A 92 11.62 0.12 1.84
C LEU A 92 13.01 -0.24 1.32
N GLU A 93 13.25 -1.50 0.99
CA GLU A 93 14.52 -1.94 0.41
C GLU A 93 14.69 -1.41 -1.01
N GLU A 94 13.63 -1.50 -1.83
CA GLU A 94 13.68 -1.05 -3.22
C GLU A 94 13.91 0.46 -3.31
N TRP A 95 13.31 1.23 -2.41
CA TRP A 95 13.33 2.69 -2.45
C TRP A 95 14.19 3.32 -1.36
N SER A 96 15.27 2.64 -0.96
CA SER A 96 16.13 3.09 0.14
C SER A 96 16.80 4.45 -0.11
N ASP A 97 16.91 4.87 -1.37
CA ASP A 97 17.55 6.13 -1.74
C ASP A 97 16.57 7.31 -1.81
N VAL A 98 15.27 7.08 -1.65
CA VAL A 98 14.29 8.16 -1.70
C VAL A 98 14.39 9.02 -0.44
N TYR A 99 14.32 10.33 -0.61
CA TYR A 99 14.48 11.25 0.51
C TYR A 99 13.41 11.08 1.57
N GLN A 100 12.13 10.98 1.16
CA GLN A 100 11.02 10.79 2.11
C GLN A 100 10.09 9.69 1.63
N ILE A 101 9.74 8.78 2.54
CA ILE A 101 8.70 7.78 2.30
C ILE A 101 7.61 8.07 3.31
N GLU A 102 6.40 8.37 2.82
CA GLU A 102 5.29 8.83 3.64
C GLU A 102 4.04 8.00 3.37
N LEU A 103 3.13 8.00 4.33
CA LEU A 103 1.82 7.38 4.18
C LEU A 103 0.84 8.01 5.17
N VAL A 104 -0.45 7.77 4.92
CA VAL A 104 -1.51 8.13 5.84
C VAL A 104 -2.23 6.84 6.22
N THR A 105 -2.52 6.68 7.50
CA THR A 105 -3.18 5.48 8.01
C THR A 105 -4.13 5.86 9.14
N ASP A 106 -4.95 4.90 9.57
CA ASP A 106 -5.83 5.13 10.71
C ASP A 106 -5.02 5.24 12.01
N GLN A 107 -5.69 5.66 13.08
CA GLN A 107 -5.03 5.92 14.37
C GLN A 107 -5.05 4.72 15.31
N SER A 108 -5.43 3.53 14.83
CA SER A 108 -5.45 2.36 15.72
C SER A 108 -4.04 1.99 16.16
N ASP A 109 -3.92 1.54 17.40
CA ASP A 109 -2.62 1.13 17.95
C ASP A 109 -2.02 -0.01 17.16
N LYS A 110 -2.86 -0.92 16.69
CA LYS A 110 -2.40 -2.08 15.92
C LYS A 110 -1.75 -1.66 14.62
N THR A 111 -2.39 -0.77 13.88
CA THR A 111 -1.87 -0.29 12.60
C THR A 111 -0.61 0.55 12.80
N LEU A 112 -0.62 1.44 13.78
CA LEU A 112 0.54 2.27 14.09
C LEU A 112 1.73 1.41 14.51
N SER A 113 1.51 0.34 15.27
CA SER A 113 2.58 -0.54 15.71
C SER A 113 3.28 -1.22 14.53
N LEU A 114 2.53 -1.60 13.50
CA LEU A 114 3.13 -2.20 12.30
C LEU A 114 4.13 -1.23 11.66
N TYR A 115 3.69 0.00 11.42
CA TYR A 115 4.55 0.99 10.76
C TYR A 115 5.71 1.43 11.64
N GLN A 116 5.44 1.69 12.91
CA GLN A 116 6.50 2.11 13.85
C GLN A 116 7.56 1.03 14.02
N GLY A 117 7.16 -0.24 14.00
CA GLY A 117 8.09 -1.36 14.07
C GLY A 117 9.03 -1.44 12.87
N LEU A 118 8.69 -0.79 11.77
CA LEU A 118 9.52 -0.75 10.57
C LEU A 118 10.27 0.58 10.40
N GLY A 119 10.19 1.47 11.38
CA GLY A 119 10.96 2.71 11.37
C GLY A 119 10.17 3.96 11.01
N PHE A 120 8.86 3.84 10.82
CA PHE A 120 8.02 5.01 10.59
C PHE A 120 7.74 5.73 11.90
N ARG A 121 7.63 7.05 11.84
CA ARG A 121 7.23 7.89 12.96
C ARG A 121 6.05 8.76 12.55
N LYS A 122 5.24 9.15 13.53
CA LYS A 122 4.18 10.12 13.26
C LYS A 122 4.81 11.44 12.84
N LEU A 123 4.19 12.12 11.88
CA LEU A 123 4.66 13.44 11.45
C LEU A 123 4.69 14.43 12.61
N SER A 124 3.76 14.32 13.56
CA SER A 124 3.73 15.18 14.75
C SER A 124 4.98 15.05 15.61
N ASP A 125 5.64 13.90 15.59
CA ASP A 125 6.89 13.71 16.34
C ASP A 125 8.05 14.54 15.75
N SER A 126 7.89 15.01 14.51
CA SER A 126 8.84 15.86 13.82
C SER A 126 8.29 17.28 13.60
N ASN A 127 7.29 17.67 14.38
CA ASN A 127 6.65 18.99 14.32
C ASN A 127 5.97 19.26 12.96
N CYS A 128 5.47 18.19 12.32
CA CYS A 128 4.76 18.28 11.04
C CYS A 128 3.35 17.73 11.20
N THR A 129 2.45 18.14 10.32
CA THR A 129 1.07 17.66 10.31
C THR A 129 0.64 17.41 8.87
N GLY A 130 0.00 16.27 8.65
CA GLY A 130 -0.62 15.99 7.36
C GLY A 130 -1.93 16.77 7.22
N LEU A 131 -2.21 17.27 6.03
CA LEU A 131 -3.45 17.99 5.73
C LEU A 131 -4.06 17.41 4.46
N ILE A 132 -5.39 17.39 4.42
CA ILE A 132 -6.13 16.96 3.24
C ILE A 132 -7.07 18.07 2.80
N TYR A 133 -7.11 18.33 1.50
CA TYR A 133 -8.02 19.33 0.94
C TYR A 133 -9.40 18.69 0.73
N VAL A 134 -10.43 19.34 1.25
CA VAL A 134 -11.79 18.80 1.17
C VAL A 134 -12.74 19.69 0.37
N GLY A 135 -12.21 20.60 -0.40
CA GLY A 135 -13.00 21.49 -1.22
C GLY A 135 -13.29 22.80 -0.57
#